data_1ae15c566fae0b817108b1b65b9c1e19
#
_entry.id   1ae15c566fae0b817108b1b65b9c1e19
#
_cell.length_a   1.000
_cell.length_b   1.000
_cell.length_c   1.000
_cell.angle_alpha   90.00
_cell.angle_beta   90.00
_cell.angle_gamma   90.00
#
_symmetry.space_group_name_H-M   'P 1'
#
loop_
_entity.id
_entity.type
_entity.pdbx_description
1 polymer ?
#
loop_
_entity_poly.entity_id
_entity_poly.type
_entity_poly.pdbx_seq_one_letter_code
_entity_poly.pdbx_strand_id
1 'polypeptide(L)'
;KKLFADFKAKYPTAELVTYDAVPHTAALDAAQEVFGQRALPVYDLSGMQLVVSFQADFLGDYNGSSLETSYAAARKPGPDMLRHIQIESNMSLTGANADSRIKLKPSAVNKVLVEVYNGLNGGSVSKEAAGIVKELQEKGSNAVVFADGSKAAHVLAHLINQKLASKAFTGKANFLKEFDAARYQEFLAWMNAGQVGVLIANNVNPIYSNSKGEDFKKLVAKVPVVVAVADKKNEMYKAAKAVIPVANWLESWGDMAPQTGVYTLMQPTIQKIYKSRQIEESLLVWMNGKNNAANNYYDYLKANATTLIGGTTFNKALYNGVVEGGSVIGSLSYTGGNAAQAATELNSFKASDLELVLYTKTSMGDGTQANNPWLQELPD
;
A
#
# COMPACT_ATOMS: atom_id res chain seq x y z
N LYS A 1 0.48 12.46 10.24
CA LYS A 1 -0.94 12.85 10.05
C LYS A 1 -1.36 13.95 11.02
N LYS A 2 -1.14 13.82 12.34
CA LYS A 2 -1.52 14.81 13.35
C LYS A 2 -0.91 16.20 13.04
N LEU A 3 0.40 16.25 12.76
CA LEU A 3 1.08 17.52 12.45
C LEU A 3 0.48 18.22 11.21
N PHE A 4 0.10 17.45 10.18
CA PHE A 4 -0.57 18.04 9.02
C PHE A 4 -1.99 18.54 9.36
N ALA A 5 -2.70 17.84 10.24
CA ALA A 5 -4.00 18.31 10.73
C ALA A 5 -3.86 19.66 11.48
N ASP A 6 -2.84 19.80 12.33
CA ASP A 6 -2.53 21.04 13.02
C ASP A 6 -2.11 22.15 12.03
N PHE A 7 -1.34 21.80 11.00
CA PHE A 7 -0.98 22.71 9.92
C PHE A 7 -2.22 23.19 9.14
N LYS A 8 -3.13 22.27 8.79
CA LYS A 8 -4.38 22.59 8.10
C LYS A 8 -5.32 23.45 8.97
N ALA A 9 -5.34 23.23 10.28
CA ALA A 9 -6.11 24.08 11.18
C ALA A 9 -5.66 25.54 11.14
N LYS A 10 -4.36 25.78 10.93
CA LYS A 10 -3.80 27.14 10.76
C LYS A 10 -3.95 27.67 9.34
N TYR A 11 -3.84 26.78 8.35
CA TYR A 11 -3.95 27.10 6.92
C TYR A 11 -5.07 26.26 6.30
N PRO A 12 -6.35 26.67 6.45
CA PRO A 12 -7.51 25.82 6.06
C PRO A 12 -7.57 25.43 4.59
N THR A 13 -6.92 26.19 3.71
CA THR A 13 -6.82 25.90 2.27
C THR A 13 -5.70 24.93 1.91
N ALA A 14 -4.87 24.53 2.89
CA ALA A 14 -3.83 23.54 2.66
C ALA A 14 -4.42 22.14 2.45
N GLU A 15 -3.97 21.46 1.40
CA GLU A 15 -4.42 20.11 1.08
C GLU A 15 -3.23 19.16 0.99
N LEU A 16 -3.37 17.97 1.59
CA LEU A 16 -2.39 16.89 1.46
C LEU A 16 -2.83 15.96 0.31
N VAL A 17 -1.95 15.79 -0.65
CA VAL A 17 -2.13 14.87 -1.76
C VAL A 17 -0.98 13.87 -1.74
N THR A 18 -1.30 12.61 -1.60
CA THR A 18 -0.31 11.53 -1.69
C THR A 18 -0.03 11.21 -3.16
N TYR A 19 1.21 10.84 -3.45
CA TYR A 19 1.63 10.38 -4.77
C TYR A 19 2.37 9.05 -4.64
N ASP A 20 2.02 8.10 -5.48
CA ASP A 20 2.69 6.82 -5.63
C ASP A 20 2.81 6.51 -7.13
N ALA A 21 4.01 6.17 -7.59
CA ALA A 21 4.25 5.84 -9.00
C ALA A 21 3.71 4.44 -9.36
N VAL A 22 3.62 3.54 -8.39
CA VAL A 22 3.05 2.19 -8.50
C VAL A 22 1.91 2.05 -7.49
N PRO A 23 0.74 2.64 -7.80
CA PRO A 23 -0.34 2.75 -6.84
C PRO A 23 -1.08 1.42 -6.64
N HIS A 24 -1.45 1.14 -5.41
CA HIS A 24 -2.31 0.00 -5.03
C HIS A 24 -3.79 0.41 -5.00
N THR A 25 -4.21 1.27 -5.92
CA THR A 25 -5.55 1.87 -5.95
C THR A 25 -6.66 0.82 -6.03
N ALA A 26 -6.49 -0.20 -6.87
CA ALA A 26 -7.47 -1.26 -7.05
C ALA A 26 -7.78 -1.98 -5.73
N ALA A 27 -6.75 -2.35 -4.98
CA ALA A 27 -6.89 -3.01 -3.69
C ALA A 27 -7.51 -2.09 -2.62
N LEU A 28 -7.10 -0.81 -2.59
CA LEU A 28 -7.64 0.19 -1.66
C LEU A 28 -9.11 0.50 -1.93
N ASP A 29 -9.50 0.62 -3.21
CA ASP A 29 -10.89 0.89 -3.61
C ASP A 29 -11.79 -0.33 -3.37
N ALA A 30 -11.27 -1.54 -3.54
CA ALA A 30 -11.95 -2.77 -3.16
C ALA A 30 -12.16 -2.86 -1.64
N ALA A 31 -11.14 -2.50 -0.86
CA ALA A 31 -11.24 -2.44 0.59
C ALA A 31 -12.30 -1.42 1.05
N GLN A 32 -12.34 -0.24 0.42
CA GLN A 32 -13.39 0.76 0.67
C GLN A 32 -14.79 0.21 0.39
N GLU A 33 -14.95 -0.56 -0.70
CA GLU A 33 -16.25 -1.14 -1.07
C GLU A 33 -16.67 -2.26 -0.12
N VAL A 34 -15.73 -3.14 0.26
CA VAL A 34 -16.06 -4.34 1.04
C VAL A 34 -16.05 -4.11 2.54
N PHE A 35 -15.17 -3.24 3.04
CA PHE A 35 -14.98 -2.99 4.47
C PHE A 35 -15.45 -1.58 4.91
N GLY A 36 -15.88 -0.72 3.99
CA GLY A 36 -16.27 0.65 4.30
C GLY A 36 -15.10 1.57 4.67
N GLN A 37 -13.86 1.09 4.58
CA GLN A 37 -12.66 1.83 4.92
C GLN A 37 -11.59 1.62 3.86
N ARG A 38 -10.96 2.72 3.42
CA ARG A 38 -9.88 2.68 2.44
C ARG A 38 -8.54 2.36 3.10
N ALA A 39 -8.41 1.11 3.58
CA ALA A 39 -7.22 0.54 4.19
C ALA A 39 -7.11 -0.94 3.86
N LEU A 40 -5.89 -1.43 3.66
CA LEU A 40 -5.68 -2.82 3.25
C LEU A 40 -5.89 -3.78 4.42
N PRO A 41 -6.51 -4.95 4.21
CA PRO A 41 -6.68 -5.93 5.27
C PRO A 41 -5.35 -6.61 5.63
N VAL A 42 -5.17 -6.90 6.91
CA VAL A 42 -4.08 -7.72 7.41
C VAL A 42 -4.55 -9.17 7.51
N TYR A 43 -3.78 -10.06 6.90
CA TYR A 43 -4.00 -11.50 6.95
C TYR A 43 -2.91 -12.19 7.76
N ASP A 44 -3.25 -13.36 8.31
CA ASP A 44 -2.33 -14.28 8.98
C ASP A 44 -2.56 -15.69 8.43
N LEU A 45 -1.52 -16.29 7.86
CA LEU A 45 -1.59 -17.64 7.28
C LEU A 45 -1.25 -18.73 8.30
N SER A 46 -0.83 -18.39 9.51
CA SER A 46 -0.51 -19.35 10.56
C SER A 46 -1.74 -20.23 10.87
N GLY A 47 -1.60 -21.54 10.76
CA GLY A 47 -2.71 -22.48 10.98
C GLY A 47 -3.72 -22.59 9.82
N MET A 48 -3.50 -21.92 8.70
CA MET A 48 -4.29 -22.13 7.48
C MET A 48 -3.87 -23.43 6.79
N GLN A 49 -4.84 -24.09 6.12
CA GLN A 49 -4.61 -25.36 5.44
C GLN A 49 -4.68 -25.25 3.91
N LEU A 50 -5.24 -24.15 3.39
CA LEU A 50 -5.31 -23.90 1.96
C LEU A 50 -5.17 -22.43 1.66
N VAL A 51 -4.29 -22.08 0.73
CA VAL A 51 -4.27 -20.78 0.06
C VAL A 51 -4.48 -20.98 -1.43
N VAL A 52 -5.40 -20.21 -2.00
CA VAL A 52 -5.62 -20.12 -3.44
C VAL A 52 -5.35 -18.68 -3.85
N SER A 53 -4.45 -18.49 -4.79
CA SER A 53 -4.05 -17.17 -5.24
C SER A 53 -4.27 -16.99 -6.73
N PHE A 54 -4.89 -15.87 -7.10
CA PHE A 54 -5.15 -15.45 -8.47
C PHE A 54 -4.27 -14.25 -8.79
N GLN A 55 -3.16 -14.45 -9.48
CA GLN A 55 -2.17 -13.43 -9.86
C GLN A 55 -1.47 -12.73 -8.68
N ALA A 56 -1.85 -12.98 -7.43
CA ALA A 56 -1.30 -12.29 -6.28
C ALA A 56 0.06 -12.87 -5.88
N ASP A 57 1.11 -12.05 -5.98
CA ASP A 57 2.47 -12.40 -5.54
C ASP A 57 2.67 -12.10 -4.05
N PHE A 58 1.93 -12.81 -3.18
CA PHE A 58 1.88 -12.51 -1.75
C PHE A 58 3.14 -12.89 -0.96
N LEU A 59 4.09 -13.60 -1.58
CA LEU A 59 5.45 -13.82 -1.06
C LEU A 59 6.46 -12.82 -1.64
N GLY A 60 6.03 -11.97 -2.58
CA GLY A 60 6.79 -10.90 -3.16
C GLY A 60 6.22 -9.54 -2.80
N ASP A 61 5.76 -8.76 -3.79
CA ASP A 61 5.16 -7.44 -3.57
C ASP A 61 3.63 -7.49 -3.72
N TYR A 62 2.94 -7.77 -2.62
CA TYR A 62 1.49 -7.80 -2.59
C TYR A 62 0.94 -6.81 -1.56
N ASN A 63 0.52 -5.64 -2.03
CA ASN A 63 -0.20 -4.64 -1.23
C ASN A 63 0.54 -4.18 0.05
N GLY A 64 1.89 -4.30 0.09
CA GLY A 64 2.67 -4.00 1.29
C GLY A 64 2.39 -4.94 2.45
N SER A 65 1.88 -6.14 2.18
CA SER A 65 1.71 -7.20 3.17
C SER A 65 3.05 -7.89 3.45
N SER A 66 3.15 -8.51 4.61
CA SER A 66 4.30 -9.32 5.05
C SER A 66 3.76 -10.68 5.49
N LEU A 67 3.51 -11.56 4.51
CA LEU A 67 2.89 -12.87 4.72
C LEU A 67 3.91 -14.01 4.80
N GLU A 68 5.17 -13.75 4.51
CA GLU A 68 6.23 -14.76 4.37
C GLU A 68 6.43 -15.54 5.66
N THR A 69 6.45 -14.85 6.81
CA THR A 69 6.64 -15.48 8.13
C THR A 69 5.48 -16.41 8.47
N SER A 70 4.24 -15.95 8.28
CA SER A 70 3.05 -16.76 8.57
C SER A 70 2.88 -17.90 7.58
N TYR A 71 3.22 -17.67 6.30
CA TYR A 71 3.27 -18.71 5.28
C TYR A 71 4.29 -19.79 5.65
N ALA A 72 5.53 -19.42 5.98
CA ALA A 72 6.57 -20.37 6.40
C ALA A 72 6.16 -21.15 7.65
N ALA A 73 5.49 -20.52 8.60
CA ALA A 73 4.97 -21.19 9.80
C ALA A 73 3.92 -22.24 9.46
N ALA A 74 3.05 -21.97 8.46
CA ALA A 74 2.01 -22.89 8.00
C ALA A 74 2.55 -24.00 7.08
N ARG A 75 3.73 -23.84 6.47
CA ARG A 75 4.37 -24.79 5.56
C ARG A 75 5.26 -25.82 6.26
N LYS A 76 5.16 -25.98 7.56
CA LYS A 76 5.87 -27.05 8.29
C LYS A 76 5.32 -28.41 7.86
N PRO A 77 6.19 -29.38 7.50
CA PRO A 77 5.75 -30.71 7.11
C PRO A 77 4.88 -31.37 8.19
N GLY A 78 3.74 -31.90 7.78
CA GLY A 78 2.78 -32.54 8.67
C GLY A 78 1.39 -32.69 8.00
N PRO A 79 0.43 -33.31 8.70
CA PRO A 79 -0.91 -33.55 8.16
C PRO A 79 -1.70 -32.25 7.90
N ASP A 80 -1.40 -31.18 8.63
CA ASP A 80 -2.04 -29.88 8.51
C ASP A 80 -1.22 -28.85 7.72
N MET A 81 -0.18 -29.30 7.01
CA MET A 81 0.65 -28.41 6.20
C MET A 81 -0.21 -27.65 5.18
N LEU A 82 -0.02 -26.33 5.12
CA LEU A 82 -0.70 -25.45 4.17
C LEU A 82 -0.47 -25.92 2.73
N ARG A 83 -1.56 -26.23 2.00
CA ARG A 83 -1.55 -26.45 0.57
C ARG A 83 -1.69 -25.13 -0.16
N HIS A 84 -0.91 -24.95 -1.23
CA HIS A 84 -0.87 -23.72 -2.01
C HIS A 84 -1.20 -23.99 -3.49
N ILE A 85 -2.26 -23.34 -3.98
CA ILE A 85 -2.66 -23.35 -5.39
C ILE A 85 -2.47 -21.93 -5.93
N GLN A 86 -1.63 -21.78 -6.96
CA GLN A 86 -1.38 -20.51 -7.64
C GLN A 86 -1.91 -20.54 -9.06
N ILE A 87 -2.77 -19.57 -9.41
CA ILE A 87 -3.31 -19.37 -10.75
C ILE A 87 -2.74 -18.06 -11.29
N GLU A 88 -1.88 -18.11 -12.28
CA GLU A 88 -1.17 -16.92 -12.75
C GLU A 88 -0.71 -17.04 -14.21
N SER A 89 -0.42 -15.90 -14.82
CA SER A 89 0.08 -15.81 -16.18
C SER A 89 1.61 -15.89 -16.25
N ASN A 90 2.26 -15.08 -15.41
CA ASN A 90 3.71 -15.02 -15.24
C ASN A 90 4.11 -15.79 -13.98
N MET A 91 5.26 -16.44 -13.99
CA MET A 91 5.76 -17.13 -12.80
C MET A 91 6.31 -16.12 -11.81
N SER A 92 5.56 -15.94 -10.71
CA SER A 92 5.95 -15.10 -9.59
C SER A 92 6.80 -15.87 -8.57
N LEU A 93 7.36 -15.15 -7.59
CA LEU A 93 8.02 -15.79 -6.43
C LEU A 93 7.03 -16.71 -5.68
N THR A 94 5.80 -16.27 -5.54
CA THR A 94 4.70 -17.03 -4.94
C THR A 94 4.41 -18.29 -5.75
N GLY A 95 4.31 -18.17 -7.07
CA GLY A 95 4.04 -19.31 -7.96
C GLY A 95 5.17 -20.33 -8.00
N ALA A 96 6.41 -19.91 -7.81
CA ALA A 96 7.56 -20.82 -7.71
C ALA A 96 7.52 -21.69 -6.44
N ASN A 97 6.79 -21.26 -5.41
CA ASN A 97 6.63 -21.97 -4.13
C ASN A 97 5.30 -22.75 -4.02
N ALA A 98 4.46 -22.74 -5.05
CA ALA A 98 3.15 -23.38 -5.02
C ALA A 98 3.24 -24.91 -5.16
N ASP A 99 2.35 -25.66 -4.48
CA ASP A 99 2.18 -27.10 -4.67
C ASP A 99 1.50 -27.41 -6.01
N SER A 100 0.62 -26.50 -6.45
CA SER A 100 -0.07 -26.61 -7.73
C SER A 100 -0.10 -25.25 -8.40
N ARG A 101 0.59 -25.13 -9.53
CA ARG A 101 0.60 -23.92 -10.35
C ARG A 101 -0.17 -24.11 -11.64
N ILE A 102 -1.19 -23.29 -11.88
CA ILE A 102 -2.03 -23.33 -13.07
C ILE A 102 -1.71 -22.10 -13.91
N LYS A 103 -1.07 -22.30 -15.05
CA LYS A 103 -0.70 -21.22 -15.98
C LYS A 103 -1.88 -20.90 -16.91
N LEU A 104 -2.42 -19.69 -16.81
CA LEU A 104 -3.51 -19.20 -17.63
C LEU A 104 -3.22 -17.78 -18.14
N LYS A 105 -3.85 -17.39 -19.25
CA LYS A 105 -3.88 -15.98 -19.68
C LYS A 105 -4.66 -15.13 -18.67
N PRO A 106 -4.37 -13.83 -18.53
CA PRO A 106 -5.07 -12.94 -17.58
C PRO A 106 -6.60 -13.02 -17.67
N SER A 107 -7.15 -13.00 -18.88
CA SER A 107 -8.60 -13.12 -19.11
C SER A 107 -9.18 -14.45 -18.60
N ALA A 108 -8.42 -15.55 -18.72
CA ALA A 108 -8.83 -16.85 -18.22
C ALA A 108 -8.73 -16.94 -16.69
N VAL A 109 -7.71 -16.32 -16.07
CA VAL A 109 -7.63 -16.19 -14.61
C VAL A 109 -8.86 -15.50 -14.05
N ASN A 110 -9.28 -14.38 -14.66
CA ASN A 110 -10.48 -13.64 -14.27
C ASN A 110 -11.74 -14.53 -14.32
N LYS A 111 -11.90 -15.33 -15.38
CA LYS A 111 -13.04 -16.26 -15.51
C LYS A 111 -13.03 -17.31 -14.42
N VAL A 112 -11.89 -17.94 -14.15
CA VAL A 112 -11.78 -18.96 -13.09
C VAL A 112 -12.09 -18.36 -11.72
N LEU A 113 -11.68 -17.13 -11.44
CA LEU A 113 -12.02 -16.45 -10.18
C LEU A 113 -13.55 -16.25 -10.05
N VAL A 114 -14.21 -15.80 -11.12
CA VAL A 114 -15.68 -15.68 -11.15
C VAL A 114 -16.37 -17.03 -10.98
N GLU A 115 -15.89 -18.07 -11.66
CA GLU A 115 -16.43 -19.43 -11.54
C GLU A 115 -16.25 -20.00 -10.12
N VAL A 116 -15.11 -19.74 -9.48
CA VAL A 116 -14.91 -20.15 -8.07
C VAL A 116 -15.89 -19.45 -7.15
N TYR A 117 -16.12 -18.14 -7.32
CA TYR A 117 -17.15 -17.43 -6.55
C TYR A 117 -18.53 -18.02 -6.78
N ASN A 118 -18.92 -18.25 -8.05
CA ASN A 118 -20.22 -18.83 -8.41
C ASN A 118 -20.38 -20.25 -7.86
N GLY A 119 -19.35 -21.09 -7.98
CA GLY A 119 -19.37 -22.47 -7.49
C GLY A 119 -19.57 -22.58 -5.99
N LEU A 120 -18.95 -21.69 -5.20
CA LEU A 120 -19.18 -21.59 -3.76
C LEU A 120 -20.61 -21.16 -3.41
N ASN A 121 -21.34 -20.56 -4.36
CA ASN A 121 -22.75 -20.18 -4.25
C ASN A 121 -23.71 -21.14 -4.97
N GLY A 122 -23.25 -22.35 -5.36
CA GLY A 122 -24.07 -23.40 -5.97
C GLY A 122 -24.25 -23.27 -7.49
N GLY A 123 -23.50 -22.38 -8.15
CA GLY A 123 -23.49 -22.22 -9.60
C GLY A 123 -22.71 -23.33 -10.31
N SER A 124 -22.90 -23.46 -11.62
CA SER A 124 -22.12 -24.34 -12.48
C SER A 124 -20.69 -23.79 -12.69
N VAL A 125 -19.71 -24.67 -12.77
CA VAL A 125 -18.29 -24.33 -12.90
C VAL A 125 -17.62 -25.20 -13.96
N SER A 126 -16.53 -24.70 -14.55
CA SER A 126 -15.65 -25.50 -15.40
C SER A 126 -14.93 -26.60 -14.61
N LYS A 127 -14.29 -27.53 -15.34
CA LYS A 127 -13.51 -28.60 -14.71
C LYS A 127 -12.33 -28.04 -13.90
N GLU A 128 -11.71 -26.98 -14.39
CA GLU A 128 -10.59 -26.28 -13.72
C GLU A 128 -11.02 -25.66 -12.39
N ALA A 129 -12.16 -24.98 -12.37
CA ALA A 129 -12.69 -24.35 -11.17
C ALA A 129 -13.28 -25.36 -10.18
N ALA A 130 -13.84 -26.48 -10.65
CA ALA A 130 -14.51 -27.49 -9.81
C ALA A 130 -13.57 -28.07 -8.74
N GLY A 131 -12.31 -28.36 -9.10
CA GLY A 131 -11.32 -28.86 -8.14
C GLY A 131 -11.01 -27.84 -7.04
N ILE A 132 -10.84 -26.58 -7.43
CA ILE A 132 -10.58 -25.48 -6.50
C ILE A 132 -11.77 -25.27 -5.56
N VAL A 133 -13.00 -25.22 -6.11
CA VAL A 133 -14.22 -25.06 -5.32
C VAL A 133 -14.36 -26.18 -4.29
N LYS A 134 -14.12 -27.42 -4.70
CA LYS A 134 -14.17 -28.57 -3.80
C LYS A 134 -13.18 -28.43 -2.64
N GLU A 135 -11.90 -28.14 -2.93
CA GLU A 135 -10.88 -27.95 -1.89
C GLU A 135 -11.23 -26.79 -0.95
N LEU A 136 -11.75 -25.65 -1.48
CA LEU A 136 -12.19 -24.53 -0.66
C LEU A 136 -13.37 -24.90 0.26
N GLN A 137 -14.33 -25.68 -0.25
CA GLN A 137 -15.46 -26.16 0.57
C GLN A 137 -15.01 -27.14 1.65
N GLU A 138 -14.09 -28.05 1.34
CA GLU A 138 -13.53 -29.02 2.30
C GLU A 138 -12.76 -28.35 3.43
N LYS A 139 -11.96 -27.29 3.12
CA LYS A 139 -11.15 -26.57 4.11
C LYS A 139 -11.94 -25.46 4.81
N GLY A 140 -12.98 -24.92 4.22
CA GLY A 140 -13.88 -23.93 4.81
C GLY A 140 -13.12 -22.74 5.39
N SER A 141 -13.30 -22.49 6.68
CA SER A 141 -12.66 -21.35 7.37
C SER A 141 -11.12 -21.45 7.49
N ASN A 142 -10.53 -22.60 7.22
CA ASN A 142 -9.08 -22.79 7.18
C ASN A 142 -8.51 -22.57 5.77
N ALA A 143 -9.30 -22.03 4.84
CA ALA A 143 -8.88 -21.61 3.52
C ALA A 143 -8.90 -20.08 3.38
N VAL A 144 -8.03 -19.57 2.50
CA VAL A 144 -7.98 -18.15 2.14
C VAL A 144 -7.77 -17.99 0.64
N VAL A 145 -8.36 -16.95 0.06
CA VAL A 145 -8.21 -16.58 -1.35
C VAL A 145 -7.60 -15.20 -1.47
N PHE A 146 -6.56 -15.09 -2.28
CA PHE A 146 -5.98 -13.82 -2.70
C PHE A 146 -6.21 -13.60 -4.19
N ALA A 147 -6.35 -12.34 -4.59
CA ALA A 147 -6.35 -11.94 -5.99
C ALA A 147 -5.63 -10.61 -6.16
N ASP A 148 -5.05 -10.39 -7.33
CA ASP A 148 -4.43 -9.13 -7.71
C ASP A 148 -4.92 -8.71 -9.11
N GLY A 149 -4.66 -7.43 -9.47
CA GLY A 149 -5.02 -6.82 -10.73
C GLY A 149 -6.12 -5.77 -10.59
N SER A 150 -7.36 -6.09 -10.98
CA SER A 150 -8.46 -5.12 -10.96
C SER A 150 -9.14 -5.01 -9.58
N LYS A 151 -9.82 -3.88 -9.34
CA LYS A 151 -10.70 -3.71 -8.17
C LYS A 151 -11.69 -4.87 -8.03
N ALA A 152 -12.27 -5.30 -9.15
CA ALA A 152 -13.24 -6.39 -9.19
C ALA A 152 -12.66 -7.73 -8.71
N ALA A 153 -11.40 -8.02 -9.05
CA ALA A 153 -10.71 -9.23 -8.58
C ALA A 153 -10.54 -9.22 -7.07
N HIS A 154 -10.07 -8.11 -6.50
CA HIS A 154 -9.96 -7.94 -5.05
C HIS A 154 -11.31 -8.04 -4.33
N VAL A 155 -12.38 -7.42 -4.88
CA VAL A 155 -13.74 -7.52 -4.33
C VAL A 155 -14.19 -8.97 -4.25
N LEU A 156 -14.06 -9.75 -5.34
CA LEU A 156 -14.46 -11.16 -5.32
C LEU A 156 -13.63 -11.99 -4.34
N ALA A 157 -12.31 -11.79 -4.27
CA ALA A 157 -11.47 -12.49 -3.30
C ALA A 157 -11.90 -12.21 -1.86
N HIS A 158 -12.18 -10.95 -1.51
CA HIS A 158 -12.69 -10.60 -0.18
C HIS A 158 -14.05 -11.23 0.10
N LEU A 159 -14.98 -11.24 -0.86
CA LEU A 159 -16.29 -11.86 -0.69
C LEU A 159 -16.22 -13.39 -0.60
N ILE A 160 -15.27 -14.04 -1.29
CA ILE A 160 -14.98 -15.47 -1.11
C ILE A 160 -14.48 -15.71 0.33
N ASN A 161 -13.54 -14.92 0.82
CA ASN A 161 -13.05 -15.04 2.20
C ASN A 161 -14.15 -14.81 3.24
N GLN A 162 -15.06 -13.87 2.98
CA GLN A 162 -16.27 -13.67 3.81
C GLN A 162 -17.15 -14.91 3.80
N LYS A 163 -17.45 -15.48 2.63
CA LYS A 163 -18.27 -16.69 2.46
C LYS A 163 -17.67 -17.90 3.18
N LEU A 164 -16.36 -18.06 3.13
CA LEU A 164 -15.62 -19.12 3.83
C LEU A 164 -15.51 -18.86 5.33
N ALA A 165 -15.84 -17.66 5.81
CA ALA A 165 -15.51 -17.18 7.16
C ALA A 165 -14.02 -17.40 7.47
N SER A 166 -13.15 -17.04 6.53
CA SER A 166 -11.71 -17.33 6.57
C SER A 166 -11.05 -16.78 7.84
N LYS A 167 -10.40 -17.64 8.59
CA LYS A 167 -9.66 -17.29 9.82
C LYS A 167 -8.38 -16.52 9.54
N ALA A 168 -7.91 -16.50 8.28
CA ALA A 168 -6.76 -15.69 7.89
C ALA A 168 -7.04 -14.18 8.01
N PHE A 169 -8.29 -13.74 7.88
CA PHE A 169 -8.67 -12.35 8.02
C PHE A 169 -8.65 -11.91 9.48
N THR A 170 -7.72 -11.06 9.85
CA THR A 170 -7.50 -10.65 11.25
C THR A 170 -8.44 -9.51 11.71
N GLY A 171 -9.14 -8.86 10.81
CA GLY A 171 -9.91 -7.65 11.09
C GLY A 171 -9.05 -6.40 11.34
N LYS A 172 -7.73 -6.49 11.21
CA LYS A 172 -6.82 -5.34 11.33
C LYS A 172 -6.63 -4.65 9.99
N ALA A 173 -6.40 -3.34 10.05
CA ALA A 173 -6.10 -2.50 8.89
C ALA A 173 -4.59 -2.25 8.78
N ASN A 174 -4.07 -2.27 7.54
CA ASN A 174 -2.72 -1.84 7.16
C ASN A 174 -2.81 -0.47 6.50
N PHE A 175 -1.96 0.47 6.94
CA PHE A 175 -1.95 1.88 6.53
C PHE A 175 -0.71 2.27 5.72
N LEU A 176 0.08 1.31 5.24
CA LEU A 176 1.32 1.58 4.50
C LEU A 176 1.06 2.14 3.09
N LYS A 177 -0.12 1.89 2.53
CA LYS A 177 -0.52 2.37 1.20
C LYS A 177 -1.71 3.32 1.36
N GLU A 178 -1.61 4.53 0.79
CA GLU A 178 -2.60 5.60 0.98
C GLU A 178 -2.91 6.38 -0.31
N PHE A 179 -2.34 6.01 -1.46
CA PHE A 179 -2.57 6.75 -2.69
C PHE A 179 -4.05 6.76 -3.07
N ASP A 180 -4.58 7.96 -3.31
CA ASP A 180 -5.94 8.19 -3.77
C ASP A 180 -5.92 8.80 -5.18
N ALA A 181 -6.29 7.99 -6.17
CA ALA A 181 -6.26 8.40 -7.57
C ALA A 181 -7.28 9.52 -7.86
N ALA A 182 -8.46 9.50 -7.24
CA ALA A 182 -9.47 10.54 -7.42
C ALA A 182 -8.95 11.87 -6.86
N ARG A 183 -8.37 11.84 -5.66
CA ARG A 183 -7.77 13.03 -5.04
C ARG A 183 -6.60 13.57 -5.84
N TYR A 184 -5.79 12.70 -6.41
CA TYR A 184 -4.69 13.11 -7.30
C TYR A 184 -5.22 13.76 -8.59
N GLN A 185 -6.30 13.25 -9.19
CA GLN A 185 -6.92 13.88 -10.36
C GLN A 185 -7.52 15.25 -10.03
N GLU A 186 -8.18 15.41 -8.88
CA GLU A 186 -8.64 16.71 -8.39
C GLU A 186 -7.48 17.71 -8.28
N PHE A 187 -6.37 17.28 -7.69
CA PHE A 187 -5.16 18.12 -7.59
C PHE A 187 -4.64 18.56 -8.96
N LEU A 188 -4.59 17.66 -9.96
CA LEU A 188 -4.21 18.03 -11.32
C LEU A 188 -5.18 19.06 -11.92
N ALA A 189 -6.48 18.92 -11.67
CA ALA A 189 -7.50 19.88 -12.10
C ALA A 189 -7.30 21.25 -11.42
N TRP A 190 -7.00 21.32 -10.12
CA TRP A 190 -6.70 22.57 -9.42
C TRP A 190 -5.47 23.28 -9.98
N MET A 191 -4.39 22.53 -10.28
CA MET A 191 -3.21 23.10 -10.93
C MET A 191 -3.55 23.65 -12.32
N ASN A 192 -4.33 22.90 -13.10
CA ASN A 192 -4.71 23.33 -14.44
C ASN A 192 -5.58 24.59 -14.41
N ALA A 193 -6.46 24.72 -13.45
CA ALA A 193 -7.33 25.88 -13.23
C ALA A 193 -6.61 27.10 -12.57
N GLY A 194 -5.30 26.97 -12.24
CA GLY A 194 -4.54 28.03 -11.56
C GLY A 194 -4.96 28.29 -10.10
N GLN A 195 -5.60 27.33 -9.46
CA GLN A 195 -6.08 27.42 -8.09
C GLN A 195 -5.00 27.10 -7.05
N VAL A 196 -3.84 26.54 -7.47
CA VAL A 196 -2.74 26.21 -6.58
C VAL A 196 -1.76 27.37 -6.52
N GLY A 197 -1.76 28.10 -5.41
CA GLY A 197 -0.82 29.23 -5.19
C GLY A 197 0.56 28.75 -4.76
N VAL A 198 0.63 27.69 -3.95
CA VAL A 198 1.89 27.09 -3.46
C VAL A 198 1.83 25.58 -3.61
N LEU A 199 2.85 24.99 -4.19
CA LEU A 199 3.08 23.54 -4.24
C LEU A 199 4.33 23.20 -3.42
N ILE A 200 4.16 22.37 -2.42
CA ILE A 200 5.27 21.79 -1.64
C ILE A 200 5.39 20.32 -2.04
N ALA A 201 6.40 19.99 -2.82
CA ALA A 201 6.70 18.62 -3.23
C ALA A 201 7.69 18.00 -2.23
N ASN A 202 7.19 17.15 -1.34
CA ASN A 202 8.00 16.53 -0.31
C ASN A 202 8.43 15.12 -0.74
N ASN A 203 9.68 14.97 -1.11
CA ASN A 203 10.33 13.71 -1.49
C ASN A 203 9.57 12.92 -2.58
N VAL A 204 8.95 13.63 -3.52
CA VAL A 204 8.23 13.07 -4.66
C VAL A 204 8.74 13.65 -5.97
N ASN A 205 8.74 12.87 -7.04
CA ASN A 205 9.18 13.30 -8.36
C ASN A 205 8.25 12.85 -9.49
N PRO A 206 6.99 13.35 -9.52
CA PRO A 206 6.03 12.95 -10.56
C PRO A 206 6.44 13.35 -11.99
N ILE A 207 7.36 14.31 -12.14
CA ILE A 207 7.90 14.66 -13.48
C ILE A 207 8.66 13.47 -14.08
N TYR A 208 9.37 12.69 -13.25
CA TYR A 208 10.11 11.53 -13.71
C TYR A 208 9.28 10.24 -13.65
N SER A 209 8.64 9.96 -12.52
CA SER A 209 8.05 8.66 -12.24
C SER A 209 6.61 8.48 -12.75
N ASN A 210 5.96 9.55 -13.25
CA ASN A 210 4.63 9.45 -13.83
C ASN A 210 4.73 9.25 -15.36
N SER A 211 3.90 8.37 -15.92
CA SER A 211 3.81 8.16 -17.38
C SER A 211 3.45 9.44 -18.16
N LYS A 212 2.80 10.42 -17.51
CA LYS A 212 2.47 11.76 -18.03
C LYS A 212 3.34 12.84 -17.39
N GLY A 213 4.61 12.55 -17.08
CA GLY A 213 5.51 13.45 -16.38
C GLY A 213 5.72 14.80 -17.08
N GLU A 214 5.82 14.84 -18.42
CA GLU A 214 5.94 16.10 -19.18
C GLU A 214 4.67 16.96 -19.09
N ASP A 215 3.48 16.35 -19.03
CA ASP A 215 2.25 17.11 -18.81
C ASP A 215 2.16 17.63 -17.38
N PHE A 216 2.58 16.82 -16.40
CA PHE A 216 2.70 17.28 -15.02
C PHE A 216 3.67 18.47 -14.89
N LYS A 217 4.80 18.44 -15.57
CA LYS A 217 5.76 19.55 -15.62
C LYS A 217 5.17 20.85 -16.15
N LYS A 218 4.31 20.77 -17.20
CA LYS A 218 3.56 21.92 -17.71
C LYS A 218 2.60 22.50 -16.67
N LEU A 219 1.97 21.63 -15.85
CA LEU A 219 1.10 22.07 -14.76
C LEU A 219 1.90 22.74 -13.64
N VAL A 220 3.04 22.16 -13.24
CA VAL A 220 3.96 22.75 -12.25
C VAL A 220 4.40 24.17 -12.67
N ALA A 221 4.66 24.39 -13.94
CA ALA A 221 5.06 25.70 -14.46
C ALA A 221 3.97 26.79 -14.30
N LYS A 222 2.70 26.41 -14.12
CA LYS A 222 1.59 27.34 -13.85
C LYS A 222 1.51 27.76 -12.38
N VAL A 223 2.16 27.02 -11.46
CA VAL A 223 2.08 27.29 -10.02
C VAL A 223 3.02 28.44 -9.64
N PRO A 224 2.52 29.52 -9.00
CA PRO A 224 3.31 30.69 -8.67
C PRO A 224 4.52 30.39 -7.79
N VAL A 225 4.37 29.52 -6.79
CA VAL A 225 5.43 29.13 -5.87
C VAL A 225 5.54 27.61 -5.78
N VAL A 226 6.67 27.07 -6.20
CA VAL A 226 6.97 25.64 -6.09
C VAL A 226 8.17 25.48 -5.17
N VAL A 227 7.99 24.70 -4.12
CA VAL A 227 9.00 24.34 -3.13
C VAL A 227 9.29 22.84 -3.24
N ALA A 228 10.51 22.46 -3.55
CA ALA A 228 10.95 21.06 -3.49
C ALA A 228 11.64 20.80 -2.15
N VAL A 229 11.18 19.79 -1.44
CA VAL A 229 11.83 19.23 -0.27
C VAL A 229 12.44 17.90 -0.71
N ALA A 230 13.77 17.86 -0.85
CA ALA A 230 14.45 16.74 -1.49
C ALA A 230 15.85 16.52 -0.95
N ASP A 231 16.30 15.28 -0.94
CA ASP A 231 17.66 14.85 -0.56
C ASP A 231 18.66 14.94 -1.72
N LYS A 232 18.17 14.96 -2.96
CA LYS A 232 18.97 14.96 -4.18
C LYS A 232 18.36 15.84 -5.28
N LYS A 233 19.21 16.24 -6.23
CA LYS A 233 18.79 17.01 -7.40
C LYS A 233 18.04 16.10 -8.38
N ASN A 234 16.75 16.33 -8.54
CA ASN A 234 15.87 15.63 -9.46
C ASN A 234 15.09 16.64 -10.34
N GLU A 235 14.11 16.17 -11.12
CA GLU A 235 13.33 17.00 -12.03
C GLU A 235 12.46 18.00 -11.26
N MET A 236 11.85 17.59 -10.14
CA MET A 236 11.09 18.51 -9.26
C MET A 236 11.99 19.59 -8.65
N TYR A 237 13.22 19.23 -8.25
CA TYR A 237 14.22 20.19 -7.79
C TYR A 237 14.49 21.26 -8.85
N LYS A 238 14.63 20.85 -10.14
CA LYS A 238 14.90 21.79 -11.25
C LYS A 238 13.70 22.68 -11.56
N ALA A 239 12.47 22.20 -11.33
CA ALA A 239 11.23 22.94 -11.56
C ALA A 239 10.88 23.90 -10.39
N ALA A 240 11.49 23.72 -9.22
CA ALA A 240 11.18 24.49 -8.02
C ALA A 240 11.82 25.87 -8.02
N LYS A 241 11.11 26.86 -7.45
CA LYS A 241 11.66 28.20 -7.15
C LYS A 241 12.47 28.24 -5.85
N ALA A 242 12.14 27.35 -4.92
CA ALA A 242 12.86 27.20 -3.66
C ALA A 242 13.09 25.73 -3.38
N VAL A 243 14.25 25.41 -2.82
CA VAL A 243 14.61 24.04 -2.44
C VAL A 243 14.94 24.00 -0.96
N ILE A 244 14.40 23.05 -0.27
CA ILE A 244 14.71 22.73 1.12
C ILE A 244 15.45 21.40 1.13
N PRO A 245 16.75 21.39 1.47
CA PRO A 245 17.48 20.14 1.63
C PRO A 245 16.92 19.40 2.85
N VAL A 246 16.39 18.20 2.61
CA VAL A 246 15.83 17.37 3.68
C VAL A 246 16.95 16.66 4.44
N ALA A 247 16.78 16.49 5.74
CA ALA A 247 17.65 15.64 6.54
C ALA A 247 17.43 14.17 6.17
N ASN A 248 18.50 13.39 6.14
CA ASN A 248 18.43 11.95 5.94
C ASN A 248 17.62 11.32 7.08
N TRP A 249 16.99 10.17 6.82
CA TRP A 249 16.22 9.46 7.85
C TRP A 249 17.08 9.03 9.05
N LEU A 250 18.38 8.75 8.84
CA LEU A 250 19.33 8.48 9.93
C LEU A 250 19.58 9.70 10.83
N GLU A 251 19.27 10.90 10.37
CA GLU A 251 19.44 12.18 11.07
C GLU A 251 18.11 12.72 11.65
N SER A 252 17.01 11.97 11.50
CA SER A 252 15.65 12.47 11.72
C SER A 252 14.90 11.70 12.78
N TRP A 253 14.03 12.41 13.51
CA TRP A 253 12.99 11.82 14.34
C TRP A 253 11.78 11.44 13.49
N GLY A 254 11.10 10.35 13.83
CA GLY A 254 9.88 9.95 13.13
C GLY A 254 9.04 8.98 13.92
N ASP A 255 7.82 8.81 13.43
CA ASP A 255 6.87 7.82 13.91
C ASP A 255 6.04 7.26 12.77
N MET A 256 5.50 6.08 12.97
CA MET A 256 4.58 5.46 12.05
C MET A 256 3.57 4.58 12.79
N ALA A 257 2.34 4.54 12.28
CA ALA A 257 1.33 3.56 12.63
C ALA A 257 1.07 2.66 11.41
N PRO A 258 1.87 1.60 11.20
CA PRO A 258 1.80 0.80 9.97
C PRO A 258 0.53 -0.04 9.89
N GLN A 259 0.00 -0.45 11.04
CA GLN A 259 -1.23 -1.24 11.12
C GLN A 259 -1.94 -1.05 12.46
N THR A 260 -3.17 -1.52 12.54
CA THR A 260 -3.95 -1.53 13.77
C THR A 260 -3.18 -2.15 14.94
N GLY A 261 -3.10 -1.43 16.04
CA GLY A 261 -2.44 -1.87 17.26
C GLY A 261 -0.91 -1.80 17.25
N VAL A 262 -0.30 -1.31 16.17
CA VAL A 262 1.16 -1.18 16.07
C VAL A 262 1.55 0.28 15.89
N TYR A 263 2.45 0.76 16.74
CA TYR A 263 3.05 2.08 16.64
C TYR A 263 4.57 1.97 16.73
N THR A 264 5.27 2.65 15.84
CA THR A 264 6.74 2.62 15.76
C THR A 264 7.31 4.01 15.97
N LEU A 265 8.48 4.06 16.60
CA LEU A 265 9.28 5.26 16.81
C LEU A 265 10.65 5.10 16.16
N MET A 266 11.10 6.16 15.51
CA MET A 266 12.42 6.27 14.92
C MET A 266 13.18 7.44 15.57
N GLN A 267 14.40 7.19 16.03
CA GLN A 267 15.30 8.21 16.55
C GLN A 267 16.49 8.39 15.62
N PRO A 268 17.09 9.60 15.57
CA PRO A 268 18.32 9.82 14.80
C PRO A 268 19.43 8.92 15.30
N THR A 269 20.09 8.23 14.37
CA THR A 269 21.26 7.39 14.66
C THR A 269 22.54 8.21 14.62
N ILE A 270 22.54 9.29 13.82
CA ILE A 270 23.65 10.23 13.69
C ILE A 270 23.16 11.68 13.80
N GLN A 271 24.06 12.59 14.13
CA GLN A 271 23.78 14.02 14.07
C GLN A 271 23.68 14.49 12.62
N LYS A 272 22.94 15.58 12.37
CA LYS A 272 22.85 16.20 11.05
C LYS A 272 24.24 16.59 10.54
N ILE A 273 24.63 16.05 9.39
CA ILE A 273 25.93 16.32 8.75
C ILE A 273 25.90 17.70 8.04
N TYR A 274 24.73 18.03 7.48
CA TYR A 274 24.55 19.28 6.74
C TYR A 274 23.50 20.17 7.42
N LYS A 275 23.41 21.42 6.97
CA LYS A 275 22.36 22.36 7.37
C LYS A 275 21.03 22.00 6.72
N SER A 276 20.57 20.76 6.94
CA SER A 276 19.31 20.21 6.47
C SER A 276 18.23 20.29 7.56
N ARG A 277 16.96 20.15 7.16
CA ARG A 277 15.84 20.15 8.09
C ARG A 277 14.78 19.16 7.58
N GLN A 278 14.28 18.32 8.47
CA GLN A 278 13.16 17.45 8.13
C GLN A 278 11.89 18.28 7.87
N ILE A 279 10.95 17.72 7.10
CA ILE A 279 9.73 18.44 6.69
C ILE A 279 8.88 18.83 7.90
N GLU A 280 8.84 18.01 8.93
CA GLU A 280 8.08 18.24 10.14
C GLU A 280 8.55 19.51 10.86
N GLU A 281 9.86 19.71 10.99
CA GLU A 281 10.42 20.95 11.54
C GLU A 281 10.07 22.15 10.66
N SER A 282 10.01 21.98 9.34
CA SER A 282 9.63 23.04 8.41
C SER A 282 8.17 23.42 8.58
N LEU A 283 7.27 22.45 8.73
CA LEU A 283 5.85 22.69 9.02
C LEU A 283 5.66 23.45 10.34
N LEU A 284 6.39 23.05 11.40
CA LEU A 284 6.36 23.76 12.69
C LEU A 284 6.83 25.21 12.56
N VAL A 285 7.93 25.45 11.84
CA VAL A 285 8.43 26.80 11.58
C VAL A 285 7.43 27.65 10.81
N TRP A 286 6.76 27.10 9.82
CA TRP A 286 5.73 27.82 9.07
C TRP A 286 4.50 28.11 9.90
N MET A 287 4.15 27.23 10.85
CA MET A 287 3.06 27.49 11.78
C MET A 287 3.40 28.52 12.86
N ASN A 288 4.58 28.43 13.48
CA ASN A 288 4.89 29.13 14.72
C ASN A 288 5.81 30.34 14.51
N GLY A 289 6.35 30.49 13.31
CA GLY A 289 7.38 31.50 13.00
C GLY A 289 8.80 31.06 13.37
N LYS A 290 9.76 31.75 12.79
CA LYS A 290 11.18 31.49 13.04
C LYS A 290 11.54 31.78 14.50
N ASN A 291 12.44 30.99 15.07
CA ASN A 291 12.95 31.12 16.44
C ASN A 291 11.92 30.86 17.57
N ASN A 292 10.88 30.09 17.29
CA ASN A 292 9.93 29.65 18.32
C ASN A 292 10.40 28.31 18.94
N ALA A 293 10.36 28.21 20.27
CA ALA A 293 10.72 26.97 20.99
C ALA A 293 9.83 25.78 20.59
N ALA A 294 8.57 26.03 20.23
CA ALA A 294 7.63 25.01 19.75
C ALA A 294 8.01 24.39 18.37
N ASN A 295 9.09 24.87 17.74
CA ASN A 295 9.58 24.29 16.48
C ASN A 295 10.42 23.03 16.68
N ASN A 296 10.67 22.59 17.92
CA ASN A 296 11.36 21.36 18.20
C ASN A 296 10.43 20.16 17.90
N TYR A 297 10.78 19.41 16.86
CA TYR A 297 9.93 18.25 16.46
C TYR A 297 10.02 17.09 17.45
N TYR A 298 11.14 16.89 18.14
CA TYR A 298 11.23 15.86 19.19
C TYR A 298 10.20 16.09 20.30
N ASP A 299 10.07 17.34 20.79
CA ASP A 299 9.11 17.66 21.85
C ASP A 299 7.65 17.49 21.34
N TYR A 300 7.40 17.90 20.10
CA TYR A 300 6.10 17.68 19.44
C TYR A 300 5.78 16.18 19.32
N LEU A 301 6.73 15.39 18.82
CA LEU A 301 6.60 13.94 18.66
C LEU A 301 6.34 13.26 20.01
N LYS A 302 7.16 13.57 21.03
CA LYS A 302 7.02 13.01 22.37
C LYS A 302 5.65 13.28 22.99
N ALA A 303 5.15 14.53 22.88
CA ALA A 303 3.84 14.90 23.39
C ALA A 303 2.70 14.11 22.70
N ASN A 304 2.77 13.91 21.39
CA ASN A 304 1.73 13.19 20.64
C ASN A 304 1.84 11.67 20.75
N ALA A 305 3.06 11.11 20.83
CA ALA A 305 3.28 9.68 20.96
C ALA A 305 2.65 9.09 22.22
N THR A 306 2.60 9.86 23.32
CA THR A 306 2.03 9.40 24.60
C THR A 306 0.60 8.90 24.48
N THR A 307 -0.18 9.40 23.53
CA THR A 307 -1.56 8.96 23.28
C THR A 307 -1.66 7.63 22.52
N LEU A 308 -0.56 7.20 21.89
CA LEU A 308 -0.52 6.05 20.98
C LEU A 308 0.22 4.83 21.58
N ILE A 309 1.03 5.04 22.62
CA ILE A 309 1.91 4.01 23.18
C ILE A 309 1.27 3.15 24.30
N GLY A 310 -0.06 3.24 24.48
CA GLY A 310 -0.82 2.30 25.30
C GLY A 310 -0.36 2.17 26.77
N GLY A 311 0.04 3.28 27.41
CA GLY A 311 0.49 3.29 28.81
C GLY A 311 1.97 2.94 29.01
N THR A 312 2.70 2.56 27.99
CA THR A 312 4.16 2.42 28.01
C THR A 312 4.81 3.81 28.13
N THR A 313 5.96 3.92 28.79
CA THR A 313 6.70 5.20 28.82
C THR A 313 7.34 5.48 27.45
N PHE A 314 7.45 6.76 27.09
CA PHE A 314 8.08 7.17 25.83
C PHE A 314 9.48 6.58 25.67
N ASN A 315 10.31 6.63 26.73
CA ASN A 315 11.68 6.11 26.67
C ASN A 315 11.72 4.59 26.44
N LYS A 316 10.77 3.83 27.03
CA LYS A 316 10.69 2.38 26.78
C LYS A 316 10.18 2.08 25.38
N ALA A 317 9.20 2.83 24.88
CA ALA A 317 8.72 2.72 23.50
C ALA A 317 9.83 3.03 22.52
N LEU A 318 10.63 4.07 22.77
CA LEU A 318 11.77 4.47 21.94
C LEU A 318 12.89 3.41 21.95
N TYR A 319 13.20 2.84 23.13
CA TYR A 319 14.18 1.76 23.26
C TYR A 319 13.78 0.51 22.46
N ASN A 320 12.51 0.13 22.52
CA ASN A 320 12.00 -1.01 21.76
C ASN A 320 11.83 -0.72 20.26
N GLY A 321 11.67 0.55 19.87
CA GLY A 321 11.38 0.98 18.49
C GLY A 321 9.96 0.67 18.05
N VAL A 322 9.27 -0.29 18.68
CA VAL A 322 7.91 -0.72 18.37
C VAL A 322 7.07 -0.90 19.64
N VAL A 323 5.80 -0.54 19.55
CA VAL A 323 4.79 -0.80 20.57
C VAL A 323 3.66 -1.60 19.93
N GLU A 324 3.46 -2.81 20.43
CA GLU A 324 2.30 -3.65 20.09
C GLU A 324 1.19 -3.45 21.11
N GLY A 325 -0.09 -3.59 20.69
CA GLY A 325 -1.24 -3.32 21.56
C GLY A 325 -1.44 -1.83 21.84
N GLY A 326 -0.78 -0.94 21.09
CA GLY A 326 -0.97 0.51 21.17
C GLY A 326 -2.37 0.94 20.75
N SER A 327 -2.70 2.22 21.03
CA SER A 327 -4.02 2.81 20.73
C SER A 327 -4.21 3.17 19.25
N VAL A 328 -3.48 2.57 18.33
CA VAL A 328 -3.69 2.74 16.88
C VAL A 328 -5.00 2.08 16.49
N ILE A 329 -5.99 2.90 16.18
CA ILE A 329 -7.36 2.47 15.88
C ILE A 329 -7.50 2.19 14.37
N GLY A 330 -8.23 1.15 14.04
CA GLY A 330 -8.60 0.77 12.70
C GLY A 330 -8.96 -0.71 12.69
N SER A 331 -10.24 -1.04 12.71
CA SER A 331 -10.72 -2.41 12.53
C SER A 331 -11.50 -2.48 11.24
N LEU A 332 -11.29 -3.56 10.49
CA LEU A 332 -12.04 -3.87 9.29
C LEU A 332 -13.07 -4.94 9.61
N SER A 333 -14.26 -4.75 9.11
CA SER A 333 -15.34 -5.75 9.10
C SER A 333 -16.02 -5.72 7.75
N TYR A 334 -16.53 -6.86 7.33
CA TYR A 334 -17.28 -6.94 6.07
C TYR A 334 -18.57 -6.13 6.19
N THR A 335 -18.74 -5.12 5.34
CA THR A 335 -19.91 -4.22 5.33
C THR A 335 -20.75 -4.37 4.07
N GLY A 336 -20.18 -4.91 2.99
CA GLY A 336 -20.86 -5.05 1.70
C GLY A 336 -19.94 -5.58 0.62
N GLY A 337 -20.26 -5.21 -0.61
CA GLY A 337 -19.54 -5.55 -1.84
C GLY A 337 -20.50 -6.01 -2.93
N ASN A 338 -20.28 -5.54 -4.16
CA ASN A 338 -21.14 -5.89 -5.30
C ASN A 338 -20.51 -7.01 -6.15
N ALA A 339 -20.73 -8.25 -5.73
CA ALA A 339 -20.22 -9.42 -6.44
C ALA A 339 -20.71 -9.53 -7.89
N ALA A 340 -21.97 -9.16 -8.15
CA ALA A 340 -22.53 -9.24 -9.49
C ALA A 340 -21.85 -8.24 -10.44
N GLN A 341 -21.61 -7.02 -9.98
CA GLN A 341 -20.88 -6.02 -10.75
C GLN A 341 -19.43 -6.45 -10.98
N ALA A 342 -18.74 -6.93 -9.94
CA ALA A 342 -17.38 -7.42 -10.04
C ALA A 342 -17.25 -8.60 -11.01
N ALA A 343 -18.16 -9.58 -10.95
CA ALA A 343 -18.20 -10.70 -11.90
C ALA A 343 -18.46 -10.23 -13.34
N THR A 344 -19.35 -9.27 -13.54
CA THR A 344 -19.63 -8.69 -14.85
C THR A 344 -18.40 -7.99 -15.43
N GLU A 345 -17.72 -7.19 -14.62
CA GLU A 345 -16.48 -6.50 -15.02
C GLU A 345 -15.40 -7.51 -15.42
N LEU A 346 -15.13 -8.52 -14.60
CA LEU A 346 -14.12 -9.54 -14.91
C LEU A 346 -14.45 -10.36 -16.16
N ASN A 347 -15.73 -10.67 -16.39
CA ASN A 347 -16.18 -11.38 -17.59
C ASN A 347 -16.18 -10.51 -18.86
N SER A 348 -16.15 -9.19 -18.71
CA SER A 348 -16.09 -8.26 -19.86
C SER A 348 -14.69 -8.21 -20.50
N PHE A 349 -13.68 -8.72 -19.83
CA PHE A 349 -12.32 -8.83 -20.35
C PHE A 349 -12.29 -9.77 -21.55
N LYS A 350 -12.03 -9.22 -22.74
CA LYS A 350 -11.96 -10.01 -23.96
C LYS A 350 -10.62 -10.70 -24.07
N ALA A 351 -10.66 -12.02 -24.25
CA ALA A 351 -9.48 -12.78 -24.59
C ALA A 351 -8.92 -12.34 -25.96
N SER A 352 -7.60 -12.28 -26.05
CA SER A 352 -6.88 -12.03 -27.31
C SER A 352 -5.74 -13.02 -27.48
N ASP A 353 -5.15 -13.05 -28.68
CA ASP A 353 -4.02 -13.95 -28.95
C ASP A 353 -2.82 -13.60 -28.08
N LEU A 354 -2.58 -12.30 -27.86
CA LEU A 354 -1.57 -11.79 -26.93
C LEU A 354 -2.25 -10.95 -25.86
N GLU A 355 -1.92 -11.23 -24.62
CA GLU A 355 -2.38 -10.47 -23.45
C GLU A 355 -1.17 -9.95 -22.69
N LEU A 356 -1.17 -8.65 -22.37
CA LEU A 356 -0.08 -7.97 -21.69
C LEU A 356 -0.24 -8.08 -20.19
N VAL A 357 0.81 -8.49 -19.49
CA VAL A 357 0.95 -8.41 -18.03
C VAL A 357 2.04 -7.39 -17.72
N LEU A 358 1.74 -6.45 -16.83
CA LEU A 358 2.70 -5.48 -16.33
C LEU A 358 3.00 -5.80 -14.87
N TYR A 359 4.27 -5.81 -14.52
CA TYR A 359 4.75 -5.96 -13.15
C TYR A 359 5.97 -5.08 -12.92
N THR A 360 6.24 -4.74 -11.68
CA THR A 360 7.42 -3.98 -11.29
C THR A 360 8.60 -4.93 -11.11
N LYS A 361 9.76 -4.52 -11.62
CA LYS A 361 11.01 -5.21 -11.34
C LYS A 361 11.36 -5.06 -9.85
N THR A 362 11.63 -6.14 -9.13
CA THR A 362 11.90 -6.12 -7.69
C THR A 362 13.04 -5.17 -7.32
N SER A 363 14.11 -5.13 -8.13
CA SER A 363 15.25 -4.24 -7.90
C SER A 363 14.93 -2.75 -8.12
N MET A 364 13.95 -2.43 -8.99
CA MET A 364 13.68 -1.05 -9.42
C MET A 364 12.43 -0.46 -8.79
N GLY A 365 11.46 -1.27 -8.40
CA GLY A 365 10.21 -0.86 -7.77
C GLY A 365 9.51 0.29 -8.53
N ASP A 366 9.35 1.42 -7.85
CA ASP A 366 8.73 2.64 -8.38
C ASP A 366 9.68 3.52 -9.23
N GLY A 367 10.92 3.09 -9.46
CA GLY A 367 11.94 3.83 -10.20
C GLY A 367 12.67 4.92 -9.42
N THR A 368 12.39 5.10 -8.13
CA THR A 368 13.07 6.10 -7.28
C THR A 368 14.58 5.89 -7.23
N GLN A 369 15.04 4.64 -7.36
CA GLN A 369 16.43 4.23 -7.39
C GLN A 369 16.96 3.92 -8.81
N ALA A 370 16.27 4.38 -9.86
CA ALA A 370 16.60 4.01 -11.25
C ALA A 370 18.00 4.41 -11.70
N ASN A 371 18.63 5.41 -11.06
CA ASN A 371 20.00 5.83 -11.32
C ASN A 371 21.05 5.08 -10.48
N ASN A 372 20.65 4.05 -9.71
CA ASN A 372 21.58 3.22 -8.95
C ASN A 372 22.08 2.07 -9.85
N PRO A 373 23.37 2.06 -10.28
CA PRO A 373 23.87 1.06 -11.20
C PRO A 373 23.84 -0.36 -10.60
N TRP A 374 24.05 -0.51 -9.30
CA TRP A 374 24.00 -1.81 -8.63
C TRP A 374 22.64 -2.47 -8.74
N LEU A 375 21.55 -1.68 -8.61
CA LEU A 375 20.19 -2.19 -8.75
C LEU A 375 19.85 -2.53 -10.20
N GLN A 376 20.44 -1.83 -11.18
CA GLN A 376 20.25 -2.12 -12.61
C GLN A 376 20.86 -3.47 -13.01
N GLU A 377 21.89 -3.93 -12.32
CA GLU A 377 22.60 -5.17 -12.61
C GLU A 377 22.03 -6.37 -11.87
N LEU A 378 21.14 -6.16 -10.89
CA LEU A 378 20.51 -7.28 -10.19
C LEU A 378 19.55 -8.05 -11.12
N PRO A 379 19.64 -9.39 -11.16
CA PRO A 379 18.68 -10.22 -11.88
C PRO A 379 17.29 -10.12 -11.22
N ASP A 380 16.26 -10.39 -12.02
CA ASP A 380 14.89 -10.56 -11.53
C ASP A 380 14.67 -11.95 -10.99
#